data_b1983844caa4bd7c9c299e97c9cf8060
#
_entry.id   b1983844caa4bd7c9c299e97c9cf8060
#
_cell.length_a   1.000
_cell.length_b   1.000
_cell.length_c   1.000
_cell.angle_alpha   90.00
_cell.angle_beta   90.00
_cell.angle_gamma   90.00
#
_symmetry.space_group_name_H-M   'P 1'
#
loop_
_entity.id
_entity.type
_entity.pdbx_description
1 polymer ?
#
loop_
_entity_poly.entity_id
_entity_poly.type
_entity_poly.pdbx_seq_one_letter_code
_entity_poly.pdbx_strand_id
1 'polypeptide(L)'
;RKGGDIAVETTKWLNENGIPTQLHIVGIKSLDDKIKNLPFVQDIGFLNKNNKTEYNRLIDEIYHCHALILPTHAECSAIAFAEASAYGLPTFTFQTGGIPNYIENGRNGYMLAMNSTSEDYGRLIAQCLKDGRLERMTNSAKEVYLEKLNWNVWAKKMNNLITDLTDK
;
A
#
# COMPACT_ATOMS: atom_id res chain seq x y z
N ARG A 1 -5.23 14.58 0.83
CA ARG A 1 -5.52 13.83 -0.41
C ARG A 1 -5.08 12.37 -0.32
N LYS A 2 -3.93 12.07 0.25
CA LYS A 2 -3.40 10.70 0.38
C LYS A 2 -3.84 9.99 1.67
N GLY A 3 -4.66 10.62 2.52
CA GLY A 3 -5.23 10.02 3.72
C GLY A 3 -4.23 9.73 4.84
N GLY A 4 -3.20 10.55 4.95
CA GLY A 4 -2.20 10.41 6.02
C GLY A 4 -2.80 10.53 7.42
N ASP A 5 -3.81 11.37 7.59
CA ASP A 5 -4.61 11.51 8.80
C ASP A 5 -5.29 10.19 9.20
N ILE A 6 -5.94 9.51 8.24
CA ILE A 6 -6.55 8.19 8.47
C ILE A 6 -5.48 7.15 8.84
N ALA A 7 -4.33 7.15 8.19
CA ALA A 7 -3.24 6.22 8.51
C ALA A 7 -2.74 6.40 9.95
N VAL A 8 -2.56 7.66 10.40
CA VAL A 8 -2.15 8.00 11.77
C VAL A 8 -3.20 7.55 12.79
N GLU A 9 -4.46 7.90 12.58
CA GLU A 9 -5.55 7.52 13.49
C GLU A 9 -5.80 6.00 13.50
N THR A 10 -5.63 5.31 12.37
CA THR A 10 -5.68 3.83 12.32
C THR A 10 -4.59 3.21 13.18
N THR A 11 -3.36 3.71 13.07
CA THR A 11 -2.23 3.20 13.88
C THR A 11 -2.44 3.47 15.36
N LYS A 12 -2.96 4.65 15.71
CA LYS A 12 -3.34 4.98 17.07
C LYS A 12 -4.39 4.01 17.61
N TRP A 13 -5.47 3.78 16.84
CA TRP A 13 -6.52 2.84 17.21
C TRP A 13 -5.98 1.42 17.45
N LEU A 14 -5.08 0.92 16.58
CA LEU A 14 -4.45 -0.39 16.76
C LEU A 14 -3.69 -0.48 18.10
N ASN A 15 -2.88 0.53 18.42
CA ASN A 15 -2.14 0.58 19.69
C ASN A 15 -3.07 0.64 20.90
N GLU A 16 -4.13 1.45 20.86
CA GLU A 16 -5.13 1.56 21.93
C GLU A 16 -5.93 0.25 22.12
N ASN A 17 -6.02 -0.59 21.08
CA ASN A 17 -6.67 -1.89 21.13
C ASN A 17 -5.69 -3.08 21.34
N GLY A 18 -4.49 -2.81 21.86
CA GLY A 18 -3.54 -3.83 22.28
C GLY A 18 -2.76 -4.49 21.14
N ILE A 19 -2.71 -3.86 19.97
CA ILE A 19 -1.90 -4.31 18.82
C ILE A 19 -0.74 -3.34 18.63
N PRO A 20 0.44 -3.60 19.20
CA PRO A 20 1.60 -2.72 19.08
C PRO A 20 1.97 -2.51 17.60
N THR A 21 1.87 -1.27 17.15
CA THR A 21 2.02 -0.92 15.74
C THR A 21 2.85 0.35 15.59
N GLN A 22 3.77 0.36 14.63
CA GLN A 22 4.51 1.54 14.21
C GLN A 22 4.08 1.95 12.81
N LEU A 23 4.05 3.26 12.56
CA LEU A 23 3.76 3.86 11.26
C LEU A 23 5.03 4.49 10.68
N HIS A 24 5.59 3.92 9.63
CA HIS A 24 6.69 4.49 8.88
C HIS A 24 6.13 5.37 7.76
N ILE A 25 6.44 6.66 7.80
CA ILE A 25 5.97 7.65 6.81
C ILE A 25 7.10 7.95 5.83
N VAL A 26 6.89 7.58 4.56
CA VAL A 26 7.86 7.75 3.47
C VAL A 26 7.30 8.67 2.39
N GLY A 27 8.16 9.48 1.78
CA GLY A 27 7.82 10.30 0.61
C GLY A 27 7.33 11.70 0.92
N ILE A 28 7.35 12.13 2.18
CA ILE A 28 7.02 13.49 2.62
C ILE A 28 8.32 14.24 2.92
N LYS A 29 8.49 15.45 2.37
CA LYS A 29 9.68 16.28 2.60
C LYS A 29 9.67 16.95 3.97
N SER A 30 8.48 17.29 4.48
CA SER A 30 8.30 17.91 5.79
C SER A 30 7.00 17.38 6.39
N LEU A 31 7.12 16.63 7.46
CA LEU A 31 6.01 16.11 8.24
C LEU A 31 5.66 17.13 9.33
N ASP A 32 4.37 17.31 9.62
CA ASP A 32 3.90 18.15 10.72
C ASP A 32 4.48 17.64 12.05
N ASP A 33 5.03 18.55 12.87
CA ASP A 33 5.66 18.20 14.14
C ASP A 33 4.70 17.48 15.11
N LYS A 34 3.41 17.77 15.06
CA LYS A 34 2.40 17.08 15.87
C LYS A 34 2.29 15.60 15.53
N ILE A 35 2.49 15.25 14.25
CA ILE A 35 2.48 13.85 13.79
C ILE A 35 3.84 13.22 14.05
N LYS A 36 4.92 13.92 13.70
CA LYS A 36 6.29 13.43 13.85
C LYS A 36 6.64 13.04 15.29
N ASN A 37 6.10 13.76 16.28
CA ASN A 37 6.36 13.51 17.69
C ASN A 37 5.46 12.44 18.32
N LEU A 38 4.57 11.79 17.57
CA LEU A 38 3.80 10.67 18.08
C LEU A 38 4.72 9.47 18.32
N PRO A 39 4.59 8.77 19.45
CA PRO A 39 5.53 7.71 19.87
C PRO A 39 5.55 6.49 18.93
N PHE A 40 4.52 6.31 18.12
CA PHE A 40 4.39 5.23 17.16
C PHE A 40 4.70 5.64 15.71
N VAL A 41 5.13 6.88 15.47
CA VAL A 41 5.45 7.39 14.12
C VAL A 41 6.96 7.44 13.91
N GLN A 42 7.41 6.92 12.77
CA GLN A 42 8.74 7.09 12.25
C GLN A 42 8.70 7.90 10.95
N ASP A 43 9.26 9.10 10.99
CA ASP A 43 9.44 9.95 9.81
C ASP A 43 10.69 9.52 9.05
N ILE A 44 10.51 8.75 7.97
CA ILE A 44 11.59 8.30 7.09
C ILE A 44 12.00 9.40 6.12
N GLY A 45 11.09 10.34 5.85
CA GLY A 45 11.31 11.45 4.93
C GLY A 45 11.17 11.08 3.46
N PHE A 46 11.64 11.98 2.59
CA PHE A 46 11.65 11.76 1.15
C PHE A 46 12.88 10.95 0.74
N LEU A 47 12.68 9.87 0.00
CA LEU A 47 13.73 9.03 -0.57
C LEU A 47 13.72 9.14 -2.09
N ASN A 48 14.85 9.57 -2.67
CA ASN A 48 15.02 9.71 -4.10
C ASN A 48 15.37 8.35 -4.74
N LYS A 49 14.46 7.80 -5.51
CA LYS A 49 14.64 6.50 -6.20
C LYS A 49 15.78 6.48 -7.23
N ASN A 50 16.23 7.65 -7.70
CA ASN A 50 17.39 7.76 -8.60
C ASN A 50 18.73 7.71 -7.84
N ASN A 51 18.73 7.82 -6.53
CA ASN A 51 19.88 7.62 -5.67
C ASN A 51 19.89 6.17 -5.17
N LYS A 52 20.91 5.40 -5.52
CA LYS A 52 20.98 3.97 -5.19
C LYS A 52 20.92 3.70 -3.68
N THR A 53 21.55 4.53 -2.86
CA THR A 53 21.56 4.38 -1.40
C THR A 53 20.15 4.63 -0.82
N GLU A 54 19.50 5.70 -1.26
CA GLU A 54 18.13 6.03 -0.82
C GLU A 54 17.09 5.02 -1.34
N TYR A 55 17.30 4.52 -2.57
CA TYR A 55 16.46 3.44 -3.11
C TYR A 55 16.60 2.15 -2.30
N ASN A 56 17.83 1.74 -1.96
CA ASN A 56 18.05 0.57 -1.11
C ASN A 56 17.39 0.76 0.26
N ARG A 57 17.50 1.94 0.87
CA ARG A 57 16.81 2.25 2.12
C ARG A 57 15.29 2.13 1.99
N LEU A 58 14.70 2.60 0.87
CA LEU A 58 13.26 2.42 0.62
C LEU A 58 12.87 0.93 0.57
N ILE A 59 13.69 0.11 -0.09
CA ILE A 59 13.45 -1.34 -0.16
C ILE A 59 13.55 -1.98 1.22
N ASP A 60 14.54 -1.61 2.03
CA ASP A 60 14.70 -2.09 3.39
C ASP A 60 13.49 -1.71 4.27
N GLU A 61 12.98 -0.48 4.16
CA GLU A 61 11.75 -0.06 4.85
C GLU A 61 10.55 -0.93 4.45
N ILE A 62 10.38 -1.20 3.16
CA ILE A 62 9.29 -2.05 2.67
C ILE A 62 9.40 -3.48 3.25
N TYR A 63 10.60 -4.06 3.30
CA TYR A 63 10.82 -5.41 3.84
C TYR A 63 10.58 -5.52 5.35
N HIS A 64 10.73 -4.44 6.08
CA HIS A 64 10.47 -4.41 7.54
C HIS A 64 9.01 -4.09 7.89
N CYS A 65 8.18 -3.74 6.91
CA CYS A 65 6.78 -3.46 7.10
C CYS A 65 5.90 -4.71 6.86
N HIS A 66 4.74 -4.76 7.52
CA HIS A 66 3.77 -5.86 7.39
C HIS A 66 2.61 -5.50 6.46
N ALA A 67 2.34 -4.21 6.25
CA ALA A 67 1.28 -3.72 5.38
C ALA A 67 1.58 -2.30 4.89
N LEU A 68 1.08 -1.95 3.72
CA LEU A 68 0.96 -0.57 3.24
C LEU A 68 -0.45 -0.06 3.57
N ILE A 69 -0.53 1.06 4.27
CA ILE A 69 -1.78 1.82 4.44
C ILE A 69 -1.69 3.11 3.64
N LEU A 70 -2.54 3.24 2.61
CA LEU A 70 -2.58 4.42 1.75
C LEU A 70 -4.05 4.75 1.40
N PRO A 71 -4.82 5.32 2.34
CA PRO A 71 -6.26 5.59 2.19
C PRO A 71 -6.48 6.84 1.33
N THR A 72 -6.07 6.77 0.06
CA THR A 72 -6.14 7.90 -0.86
C THR A 72 -7.56 8.16 -1.35
N HIS A 73 -7.98 9.43 -1.32
CA HIS A 73 -9.30 9.86 -1.79
C HIS A 73 -9.38 10.03 -3.32
N ALA A 74 -8.25 10.15 -3.99
CA ALA A 74 -8.20 10.29 -5.44
C ALA A 74 -6.90 9.70 -5.98
N GLU A 75 -7.02 8.69 -6.83
CA GLU A 75 -5.89 8.01 -7.44
C GLU A 75 -6.24 7.52 -8.85
N CYS A 76 -5.39 7.84 -9.80
CA CYS A 76 -5.51 7.35 -11.16
C CYS A 76 -4.68 6.08 -11.38
N SER A 77 -3.42 6.11 -10.96
CA SER A 77 -2.45 5.03 -11.15
C SER A 77 -1.43 5.04 -10.02
N ALA A 78 -1.70 4.24 -8.99
CA ALA A 78 -0.83 4.17 -7.82
C ALA A 78 0.28 3.15 -8.02
N ILE A 79 1.41 3.56 -8.56
CA ILE A 79 2.62 2.71 -8.71
C ILE A 79 3.02 2.12 -7.35
N ALA A 80 2.82 2.84 -6.25
CA ALA A 80 3.09 2.35 -4.90
C ALA A 80 2.38 1.03 -4.56
N PHE A 81 1.19 0.76 -5.12
CA PHE A 81 0.48 -0.50 -4.91
C PHE A 81 1.11 -1.66 -5.67
N ALA A 82 1.58 -1.40 -6.90
CA ALA A 82 2.35 -2.39 -7.65
C ALA A 82 3.69 -2.68 -6.97
N GLU A 83 4.39 -1.66 -6.49
CA GLU A 83 5.63 -1.80 -5.73
C GLU A 83 5.40 -2.60 -4.44
N ALA A 84 4.38 -2.27 -3.65
CA ALA A 84 4.02 -3.02 -2.44
C ALA A 84 3.78 -4.50 -2.77
N SER A 85 2.99 -4.79 -3.80
CA SER A 85 2.72 -6.17 -4.24
C SER A 85 3.98 -6.89 -4.69
N ALA A 86 4.92 -6.22 -5.39
CA ALA A 86 6.19 -6.81 -5.82
C ALA A 86 7.03 -7.33 -4.64
N TYR A 87 6.96 -6.65 -3.51
CA TYR A 87 7.68 -7.02 -2.29
C TYR A 87 6.85 -7.86 -1.31
N GLY A 88 5.62 -8.22 -1.69
CA GLY A 88 4.73 -9.00 -0.83
C GLY A 88 4.13 -8.20 0.32
N LEU A 89 3.94 -6.90 0.15
CA LEU A 89 3.36 -6.02 1.17
C LEU A 89 1.86 -5.83 0.89
N PRO A 90 0.95 -6.42 1.70
CA PRO A 90 -0.49 -6.23 1.55
C PRO A 90 -0.89 -4.76 1.70
N THR A 91 -1.83 -4.31 0.89
CA THR A 91 -2.25 -2.90 0.84
C THR A 91 -3.66 -2.71 1.37
N PHE A 92 -3.85 -1.69 2.25
CA PHE A 92 -5.16 -1.23 2.71
C PHE A 92 -5.41 0.19 2.20
N THR A 93 -6.49 0.38 1.45
CA THR A 93 -6.78 1.64 0.74
C THR A 93 -8.28 1.85 0.57
N PHE A 94 -8.69 3.03 0.08
CA PHE A 94 -10.07 3.23 -0.36
C PHE A 94 -10.31 2.67 -1.77
N GLN A 95 -11.55 2.26 -2.03
CA GLN A 95 -12.01 1.91 -3.36
C GLN A 95 -12.34 3.20 -4.14
N THR A 96 -11.38 3.71 -4.91
CA THR A 96 -11.56 4.93 -5.72
C THR A 96 -10.73 4.89 -7.00
N GLY A 97 -11.20 5.58 -8.04
CA GLY A 97 -10.48 5.76 -9.31
C GLY A 97 -9.98 4.46 -9.92
N GLY A 98 -8.69 4.41 -10.25
CA GLY A 98 -8.04 3.24 -10.86
C GLY A 98 -7.61 2.14 -9.89
N ILE A 99 -7.81 2.28 -8.58
CA ILE A 99 -7.32 1.34 -7.55
C ILE A 99 -7.82 -0.11 -7.76
N PRO A 100 -9.08 -0.36 -8.18
CA PRO A 100 -9.54 -1.74 -8.43
C PRO A 100 -8.75 -2.51 -9.48
N ASN A 101 -7.94 -1.83 -10.30
CA ASN A 101 -7.03 -2.49 -11.23
C ASN A 101 -5.74 -3.00 -10.56
N TYR A 102 -5.45 -2.53 -9.34
CA TYR A 102 -4.22 -2.88 -8.60
C TYR A 102 -4.49 -3.80 -7.41
N ILE A 103 -5.63 -3.64 -6.73
CA ILE A 103 -5.94 -4.35 -5.50
C ILE A 103 -7.05 -5.37 -5.75
N GLU A 104 -6.80 -6.59 -5.32
CA GLU A 104 -7.75 -7.69 -5.23
C GLU A 104 -7.98 -8.03 -3.76
N ASN A 105 -9.22 -7.79 -3.28
CA ASN A 105 -9.56 -8.02 -1.88
C ASN A 105 -9.23 -9.46 -1.44
N GLY A 106 -8.44 -9.57 -0.38
CA GLY A 106 -8.01 -10.85 0.20
C GLY A 106 -6.82 -11.52 -0.52
N ARG A 107 -6.34 -10.99 -1.66
CA ARG A 107 -5.14 -11.48 -2.34
C ARG A 107 -3.90 -10.62 -2.11
N ASN A 108 -3.96 -9.32 -2.43
CA ASN A 108 -2.85 -8.40 -2.22
C ASN A 108 -3.22 -7.18 -1.36
N GLY A 109 -4.39 -7.22 -0.72
CA GLY A 109 -4.84 -6.15 0.16
C GLY A 109 -6.34 -6.12 0.31
N TYR A 110 -6.86 -4.98 0.75
CA TYR A 110 -8.28 -4.69 0.86
C TYR A 110 -8.57 -3.24 0.46
N MET A 111 -9.65 -3.08 -0.28
CA MET A 111 -10.26 -1.79 -0.55
C MET A 111 -11.47 -1.59 0.36
N LEU A 112 -11.48 -0.49 1.09
CA LEU A 112 -12.61 -0.08 1.93
C LEU A 112 -13.45 0.97 1.19
N ALA A 113 -14.71 1.13 1.61
CA ALA A 113 -15.58 2.16 1.07
C ALA A 113 -15.04 3.57 1.41
N MET A 114 -15.33 4.55 0.57
CA MET A 114 -14.83 5.94 0.72
C MET A 114 -15.28 6.64 2.01
N ASN A 115 -16.32 6.17 2.64
CA ASN A 115 -16.84 6.67 3.92
C ASN A 115 -16.33 5.86 5.13
N SER A 116 -15.44 4.89 4.93
CA SER A 116 -14.84 4.12 6.03
C SER A 116 -13.93 4.99 6.87
N THR A 117 -13.96 4.75 8.17
CA THR A 117 -13.22 5.48 9.19
C THR A 117 -11.85 4.83 9.46
N SER A 118 -10.98 5.51 10.20
CA SER A 118 -9.74 4.93 10.73
C SER A 118 -9.98 3.70 11.60
N GLU A 119 -11.08 3.67 12.35
CA GLU A 119 -11.50 2.51 13.13
C GLU A 119 -11.86 1.30 12.24
N ASP A 120 -12.54 1.52 11.11
CA ASP A 120 -12.86 0.44 10.16
C ASP A 120 -11.59 -0.18 9.59
N TYR A 121 -10.58 0.64 9.25
CA TYR A 121 -9.26 0.17 8.87
C TYR A 121 -8.59 -0.63 9.97
N GLY A 122 -8.58 -0.10 11.21
CA GLY A 122 -8.01 -0.76 12.38
C GLY A 122 -8.64 -2.12 12.64
N ARG A 123 -9.96 -2.20 12.65
CA ARG A 123 -10.71 -3.46 12.83
C ARG A 123 -10.39 -4.49 11.76
N LEU A 124 -10.34 -4.08 10.49
CA LEU A 124 -10.01 -4.98 9.38
C LEU A 124 -8.57 -5.50 9.49
N ILE A 125 -7.60 -4.63 9.77
CA ILE A 125 -6.19 -5.02 9.94
C ILE A 125 -6.05 -5.98 11.13
N ALA A 126 -6.66 -5.65 12.28
CA ALA A 126 -6.66 -6.50 13.46
C ALA A 126 -7.25 -7.89 13.19
N GLN A 127 -8.35 -7.95 12.44
CA GLN A 127 -8.96 -9.20 12.04
C GLN A 127 -8.07 -10.01 11.10
N CYS A 128 -7.43 -9.36 10.10
CA CYS A 128 -6.48 -10.02 9.18
C CYS A 128 -5.27 -10.59 9.91
N LEU A 129 -4.78 -9.89 10.96
CA LEU A 129 -3.73 -10.41 11.84
C LEU A 129 -4.21 -11.65 12.59
N LYS A 130 -5.36 -11.56 13.25
CA LYS A 130 -5.89 -12.62 14.12
C LYS A 130 -6.18 -13.93 13.37
N ASP A 131 -6.67 -13.85 12.15
CA ASP A 131 -7.06 -15.02 11.35
C ASP A 131 -6.01 -15.45 10.31
N GLY A 132 -4.80 -14.87 10.35
CA GLY A 132 -3.67 -15.20 9.48
C GLY A 132 -3.83 -14.74 8.03
N ARG A 133 -4.84 -13.91 7.71
CA ARG A 133 -5.01 -13.38 6.34
C ARG A 133 -3.87 -12.46 5.93
N LEU A 134 -3.31 -11.69 6.87
CA LEU A 134 -2.21 -10.78 6.56
C LEU A 134 -1.00 -11.55 6.01
N GLU A 135 -0.62 -12.65 6.66
CA GLU A 135 0.48 -13.51 6.23
C GLU A 135 0.19 -14.19 4.88
N ARG A 136 -1.03 -14.71 4.69
CA ARG A 136 -1.41 -15.29 3.40
C ARG A 136 -1.33 -14.27 2.26
N MET A 137 -1.77 -13.03 2.50
CA MET A 137 -1.69 -11.96 1.50
C MET A 137 -0.24 -11.57 1.17
N THR A 138 0.72 -11.74 2.08
CA THR A 138 2.14 -11.51 1.79
C THR A 138 2.64 -12.38 0.63
N ASN A 139 2.25 -13.65 0.60
CA ASN A 139 2.61 -14.57 -0.50
C ASN A 139 1.81 -14.25 -1.77
N SER A 140 0.49 -14.15 -1.66
CA SER A 140 -0.38 -13.92 -2.83
C SER A 140 -0.23 -12.52 -3.44
N ALA A 141 0.25 -11.52 -2.71
CA ALA A 141 0.57 -10.20 -3.29
C ALA A 141 1.65 -10.30 -4.38
N LYS A 142 2.69 -11.10 -4.16
CA LYS A 142 3.74 -11.33 -5.19
C LYS A 142 3.19 -12.03 -6.42
N GLU A 143 2.25 -12.97 -6.23
CA GLU A 143 1.57 -13.64 -7.34
C GLU A 143 0.77 -12.62 -8.17
N VAL A 144 -0.02 -11.75 -7.52
CA VAL A 144 -0.78 -10.68 -8.19
C VAL A 144 0.16 -9.75 -8.98
N TYR A 145 1.33 -9.39 -8.41
CA TYR A 145 2.31 -8.60 -9.13
C TYR A 145 2.81 -9.31 -10.39
N LEU A 146 3.18 -10.58 -10.29
CA LEU A 146 3.68 -11.37 -11.42
C LEU A 146 2.61 -11.59 -12.49
N GLU A 147 1.36 -11.78 -12.09
CA GLU A 147 0.25 -12.05 -13.00
C GLU A 147 -0.20 -10.79 -13.78
N LYS A 148 -0.14 -9.58 -13.17
CA LYS A 148 -0.78 -8.41 -13.81
C LYS A 148 -0.15 -7.05 -13.57
N LEU A 149 0.67 -6.85 -12.51
CA LEU A 149 1.08 -5.49 -12.10
C LEU A 149 2.48 -5.09 -12.58
N ASN A 150 3.19 -5.95 -13.31
CA ASN A 150 4.53 -5.66 -13.82
C ASN A 150 4.49 -5.19 -15.29
N TRP A 151 5.55 -4.51 -15.68
CA TRP A 151 5.68 -3.93 -17.01
C TRP A 151 5.70 -4.96 -18.15
N ASN A 152 6.19 -6.18 -17.92
CA ASN A 152 6.22 -7.23 -18.95
C ASN A 152 4.80 -7.70 -19.30
N VAL A 153 3.94 -7.88 -18.29
CA VAL A 153 2.54 -8.23 -18.50
C VAL A 153 1.79 -7.09 -19.20
N TRP A 154 2.04 -5.85 -18.79
CA TRP A 154 1.46 -4.67 -19.44
C TRP A 154 1.88 -4.59 -20.91
N ALA A 155 3.18 -4.71 -21.20
CA ALA A 155 3.71 -4.66 -22.57
C ALA A 155 3.10 -5.76 -23.46
N LYS A 156 2.97 -7.00 -22.94
CA LYS A 156 2.34 -8.08 -23.65
C LYS A 156 0.87 -7.80 -24.00
N LYS A 157 0.10 -7.28 -23.03
CA LYS A 157 -1.30 -6.89 -23.26
C LYS A 157 -1.41 -5.77 -24.30
N MET A 158 -0.53 -4.78 -24.24
CA MET A 158 -0.51 -3.67 -25.18
C MET A 158 -0.16 -4.15 -26.60
N ASN A 159 0.86 -5.00 -26.75
CA ASN A 159 1.22 -5.56 -28.04
C ASN A 159 0.07 -6.36 -28.65
N ASN A 160 -0.61 -7.22 -27.89
CA ASN A 160 -1.77 -7.96 -28.38
C ASN A 160 -2.88 -7.01 -28.87
N LEU A 161 -3.18 -5.96 -28.08
CA LEU A 161 -4.20 -4.97 -28.46
C LEU A 161 -3.84 -4.24 -29.75
N ILE A 162 -2.56 -3.85 -29.94
CA ILE A 162 -2.09 -3.21 -31.16
C ILE A 162 -2.23 -4.15 -32.37
N THR A 163 -1.79 -5.40 -32.23
CA THR A 163 -1.92 -6.43 -33.28
C THR A 163 -3.38 -6.61 -33.70
N ASP A 164 -4.29 -6.79 -32.72
CA ASP A 164 -5.74 -6.97 -32.98
C ASP A 164 -6.37 -5.77 -33.72
N LEU A 165 -5.80 -4.56 -33.56
CA LEU A 165 -6.26 -3.35 -34.25
C LEU A 165 -5.64 -3.18 -35.65
N THR A 166 -4.44 -3.74 -35.89
CA THR A 166 -3.74 -3.62 -37.18
C THR A 166 -4.08 -4.72 -38.16
N ASP A 167 -4.57 -5.88 -37.68
CA ASP A 167 -4.95 -7.02 -38.49
C ASP A 167 -6.42 -6.97 -39.00
N LYS A 168 -7.10 -5.81 -38.79
CA LYS A 168 -8.43 -5.50 -39.31
C LYS A 168 -8.33 -4.55 -40.51
#